data_68fa1205948a1c24124edff2cf3ed312
#
_entry.id   68fa1205948a1c24124edff2cf3ed312
#
_cell.length_a   1.000
_cell.length_b   1.000
_cell.length_c   1.000
_cell.angle_alpha   90.00
_cell.angle_beta   90.00
_cell.angle_gamma   90.00
#
_symmetry.space_group_name_H-M   'P 1'
#
loop_
_entity.id
_entity.type
_entity.pdbx_description
1 polymer ?
#
loop_
_entity_poly.entity_id
_entity_poly.type
_entity_poly.pdbx_seq_one_letter_code
_entity_poly.pdbx_strand_id
1 'polypeptide(L)'
;MSIPVIFIHKGDHFYLNYSLNQIKITNPETPVYLITDSITHKHSHVTYVDINRYFTEAKEFAKIYKHMSTNGFDNELFCFQRWYILKEFCEDKKLDNVLYLDSDLLLYCNIEQTFHQYDHFDFTISKKLSPHCCYFPSISKLKKFCDFIPKLYLDPNYIDRFLTKHQYHLTNNLNGGVCDMTAFNEYQKEQDVKALDLSLITNNEIFDDNINDADGFEMKDGIKSLLFDKGYYYGTNKETGQRIKFNTLHFQGPAKKNIADYYLGSDFKKIKRKLHFECFLNNNLFLFKVARRLGYKFY
;
A
#
# COMPACT_ATOMS: atom_id res chain seq x y z
N MET A 1 -19.43 -8.20 10.97
CA MET A 1 -19.53 -7.19 9.89
C MET A 1 -18.41 -7.44 8.91
N SER A 2 -18.60 -7.16 7.63
CA SER A 2 -17.54 -7.37 6.64
C SER A 2 -16.41 -6.37 6.84
N ILE A 3 -15.16 -6.80 6.58
CA ILE A 3 -13.98 -5.96 6.65
C ILE A 3 -13.91 -5.09 5.39
N PRO A 4 -14.12 -3.77 5.46
CA PRO A 4 -14.00 -2.90 4.29
C PRO A 4 -12.54 -2.74 3.87
N VAL A 5 -12.30 -2.71 2.55
CA VAL A 5 -11.01 -2.38 1.96
C VAL A 5 -10.97 -0.91 1.59
N ILE A 6 -9.92 -0.21 2.04
CA ILE A 6 -9.74 1.21 1.77
C ILE A 6 -8.40 1.44 1.06
N PHE A 7 -8.49 2.11 -0.08
CA PHE A 7 -7.35 2.67 -0.80
C PHE A 7 -7.35 4.19 -0.61
N ILE A 8 -6.19 4.78 -0.35
CA ILE A 8 -5.99 6.23 -0.31
C ILE A 8 -4.94 6.58 -1.35
N HIS A 9 -5.33 7.31 -2.40
CA HIS A 9 -4.45 7.51 -3.54
C HIS A 9 -4.62 8.91 -4.12
N LYS A 10 -3.50 9.58 -4.44
CA LYS A 10 -3.48 10.85 -5.18
C LYS A 10 -3.15 10.61 -6.64
N GLY A 11 -3.87 11.29 -7.51
CA GLY A 11 -3.70 11.17 -8.97
C GLY A 11 -4.38 9.93 -9.55
N ASP A 12 -4.11 9.70 -10.83
CA ASP A 12 -4.68 8.60 -11.60
C ASP A 12 -3.55 7.76 -12.18
N HIS A 13 -3.26 6.65 -11.51
CA HIS A 13 -2.19 5.75 -11.91
C HIS A 13 -2.78 4.42 -12.39
N PHE A 14 -2.27 3.92 -13.50
CA PHE A 14 -2.79 2.73 -14.17
C PHE A 14 -2.88 1.48 -13.28
N TYR A 15 -1.91 1.28 -12.37
CA TYR A 15 -1.85 0.09 -11.52
C TYR A 15 -2.99 0.04 -10.50
N LEU A 16 -3.54 1.18 -10.10
CA LEU A 16 -4.69 1.26 -9.18
C LEU A 16 -5.90 0.48 -9.72
N ASN A 17 -6.15 0.53 -11.03
CA ASN A 17 -7.27 -0.20 -11.64
C ASN A 17 -7.16 -1.71 -11.44
N TYR A 18 -5.94 -2.26 -11.49
CA TYR A 18 -5.73 -3.69 -11.24
C TYR A 18 -5.99 -4.05 -9.78
N SER A 19 -5.49 -3.24 -8.85
CA SER A 19 -5.69 -3.46 -7.41
C SER A 19 -7.17 -3.41 -7.03
N LEU A 20 -7.92 -2.40 -7.51
CA LEU A 20 -9.36 -2.27 -7.27
C LEU A 20 -10.16 -3.45 -7.85
N ASN A 21 -9.91 -3.82 -9.11
CA ASN A 21 -10.62 -4.91 -9.75
C ASN A 21 -10.24 -6.28 -9.19
N GLN A 22 -9.01 -6.46 -8.72
CA GLN A 22 -8.58 -7.71 -8.10
C GLN A 22 -9.42 -8.02 -6.85
N ILE A 23 -9.72 -7.01 -6.02
CA ILE A 23 -10.58 -7.21 -4.84
C ILE A 23 -11.96 -7.71 -5.27
N LYS A 24 -12.55 -7.16 -6.32
CA LYS A 24 -13.86 -7.63 -6.84
C LYS A 24 -13.83 -9.09 -7.28
N ILE A 25 -12.71 -9.56 -7.80
CA ILE A 25 -12.57 -10.95 -8.25
C ILE A 25 -12.42 -11.91 -7.07
N THR A 26 -11.55 -11.56 -6.12
CA THR A 26 -11.20 -12.43 -4.99
C THR A 26 -12.16 -12.32 -3.81
N ASN A 27 -12.82 -11.15 -3.65
CA ASN A 27 -13.70 -10.83 -2.54
C ASN A 27 -14.93 -10.04 -3.03
N PRO A 28 -15.86 -10.64 -3.79
CA PRO A 28 -16.91 -9.94 -4.52
C PRO A 28 -17.89 -9.15 -3.64
N GLU A 29 -18.07 -9.54 -2.39
CA GLU A 29 -19.01 -8.92 -1.46
C GLU A 29 -18.36 -7.89 -0.53
N THR A 30 -17.03 -7.75 -0.60
CA THR A 30 -16.29 -6.81 0.26
C THR A 30 -16.56 -5.37 -0.16
N PRO A 31 -16.92 -4.46 0.76
CA PRO A 31 -17.00 -3.03 0.47
C PRO A 31 -15.62 -2.46 0.13
N VAL A 32 -15.51 -1.79 -1.02
CA VAL A 32 -14.27 -1.17 -1.47
C VAL A 32 -14.45 0.34 -1.57
N TYR A 33 -13.56 1.08 -0.92
CA TYR A 33 -13.52 2.53 -0.96
C TYR A 33 -12.21 3.01 -1.58
N LEU A 34 -12.30 4.00 -2.44
CA LEU A 34 -11.16 4.77 -2.93
C LEU A 34 -11.30 6.22 -2.50
N ILE A 35 -10.44 6.64 -1.57
CA ILE A 35 -10.35 8.04 -1.12
C ILE A 35 -9.27 8.70 -1.99
N THR A 36 -9.66 9.67 -2.83
CA THR A 36 -8.79 10.22 -3.86
C THR A 36 -9.11 11.68 -4.18
N ASP A 37 -8.16 12.38 -4.77
CA ASP A 37 -8.31 13.73 -5.34
C ASP A 37 -8.67 13.71 -6.83
N SER A 38 -8.64 12.56 -7.47
CA SER A 38 -8.88 12.41 -8.91
C SER A 38 -9.75 11.19 -9.21
N ILE A 39 -10.84 11.40 -9.93
CA ILE A 39 -11.77 10.34 -10.35
C ILE A 39 -11.89 10.39 -11.86
N THR A 40 -11.00 9.69 -12.56
CA THR A 40 -11.03 9.60 -14.03
C THR A 40 -11.79 8.38 -14.52
N HIS A 41 -11.67 7.26 -13.80
CA HIS A 41 -12.37 6.00 -14.11
C HIS A 41 -13.19 5.56 -12.89
N LYS A 42 -14.44 5.14 -13.13
CA LYS A 42 -15.32 4.62 -12.09
C LYS A 42 -15.61 3.15 -12.31
N HIS A 43 -15.25 2.34 -11.33
CA HIS A 43 -15.66 0.95 -11.23
C HIS A 43 -16.95 0.86 -10.41
N SER A 44 -17.96 0.13 -10.88
CA SER A 44 -19.29 0.07 -10.25
C SER A 44 -19.29 -0.53 -8.84
N HIS A 45 -18.25 -1.31 -8.50
CA HIS A 45 -18.08 -1.95 -7.19
C HIS A 45 -17.23 -1.12 -6.21
N VAL A 46 -16.76 0.08 -6.62
CA VAL A 46 -15.93 0.96 -5.79
C VAL A 46 -16.72 2.20 -5.38
N THR A 47 -16.74 2.51 -4.11
CA THR A 47 -17.26 3.78 -3.58
C THR A 47 -16.13 4.82 -3.60
N TYR A 48 -16.30 5.83 -4.45
CA TYR A 48 -15.33 6.92 -4.59
C TYR A 48 -15.63 8.03 -3.59
N VAL A 49 -14.58 8.50 -2.93
CA VAL A 49 -14.65 9.49 -1.86
C VAL A 49 -13.67 10.62 -2.14
N ASP A 50 -14.11 11.86 -2.08
CA ASP A 50 -13.24 13.03 -2.19
C ASP A 50 -12.35 13.12 -0.95
N ILE A 51 -11.03 13.06 -1.14
CA ILE A 51 -10.02 13.13 -0.10
C ILE A 51 -10.12 14.41 0.74
N ASN A 52 -10.53 15.52 0.13
CA ASN A 52 -10.62 16.82 0.81
C ASN A 52 -11.64 16.84 1.96
N ARG A 53 -12.59 15.91 1.98
CA ARG A 53 -13.59 15.78 3.04
C ARG A 53 -13.00 15.29 4.36
N TYR A 54 -11.87 14.63 4.31
CA TYR A 54 -11.22 13.95 5.45
C TYR A 54 -9.77 14.42 5.61
N PHE A 55 -9.52 15.69 5.44
CA PHE A 55 -8.16 16.25 5.43
C PHE A 55 -7.91 17.21 6.60
N THR A 56 -8.75 17.19 7.64
CA THR A 56 -8.69 18.17 8.75
C THR A 56 -7.47 17.90 9.62
N GLU A 57 -7.36 16.72 10.19
CA GLU A 57 -6.22 16.35 11.04
C GLU A 57 -4.91 16.24 10.25
N ALA A 58 -4.99 15.78 9.01
CA ALA A 58 -3.85 15.75 8.09
C ALA A 58 -3.24 17.13 7.88
N LYS A 59 -4.05 18.21 7.84
CA LYS A 59 -3.58 19.61 7.78
C LYS A 59 -2.96 20.06 9.11
N GLU A 60 -3.56 19.68 10.25
CA GLU A 60 -2.98 20.01 11.55
C GLU A 60 -1.62 19.35 11.75
N PHE A 61 -1.47 18.08 11.39
CA PHE A 61 -0.19 17.40 11.40
C PHE A 61 0.88 18.08 10.53
N ALA A 62 0.49 18.56 9.34
CA ALA A 62 1.40 19.26 8.45
C ALA A 62 2.07 20.50 9.09
N LYS A 63 1.45 21.13 10.10
CA LYS A 63 2.01 22.30 10.81
C LYS A 63 3.21 21.93 11.70
N ILE A 64 3.29 20.69 12.16
CA ILE A 64 4.38 20.21 13.02
C ILE A 64 5.37 19.31 12.27
N TYR A 65 5.02 18.88 11.05
CA TYR A 65 5.86 18.01 10.24
C TYR A 65 7.20 18.69 9.89
N LYS A 66 8.29 17.97 10.10
CA LYS A 66 9.64 18.34 9.69
C LYS A 66 10.14 17.32 8.69
N HIS A 67 10.49 17.78 7.50
CA HIS A 67 10.98 16.89 6.46
C HIS A 67 12.40 16.39 6.79
N MET A 68 12.52 15.07 6.96
CA MET A 68 13.78 14.39 7.31
C MET A 68 13.96 13.15 6.41
N SER A 69 13.85 13.36 5.09
CA SER A 69 14.01 12.32 4.08
C SER A 69 14.69 12.90 2.83
N THR A 70 15.36 12.04 2.05
CA THR A 70 15.89 12.38 0.72
C THR A 70 14.85 12.25 -0.38
N ASN A 71 13.67 11.66 -0.08
CA ASN A 71 12.52 11.61 -0.98
C ASN A 71 11.81 12.98 -1.04
N GLY A 72 10.88 13.14 -1.99
CA GLY A 72 10.14 14.40 -2.13
C GLY A 72 9.26 14.73 -0.92
N PHE A 73 9.26 16.02 -0.52
CA PHE A 73 8.51 16.54 0.63
C PHE A 73 7.03 16.12 0.62
N ASP A 74 6.32 16.36 -0.49
CA ASP A 74 4.88 16.12 -0.59
C ASP A 74 4.54 14.62 -0.47
N ASN A 75 5.40 13.76 -1.03
CA ASN A 75 5.22 12.31 -0.94
C ASN A 75 5.36 11.82 0.49
N GLU A 76 6.43 12.25 1.19
CA GLU A 76 6.67 11.80 2.56
C GLU A 76 5.65 12.37 3.53
N LEU A 77 5.25 13.62 3.38
CA LEU A 77 4.18 14.19 4.18
C LEU A 77 2.87 13.42 3.96
N PHE A 78 2.55 13.09 2.69
CA PHE A 78 1.34 12.35 2.38
C PHE A 78 1.34 10.92 2.95
N CYS A 79 2.49 10.26 3.05
CA CYS A 79 2.61 8.97 3.72
C CYS A 79 2.12 9.00 5.18
N PHE A 80 2.36 10.11 5.90
CA PHE A 80 1.79 10.31 7.23
C PHE A 80 0.32 10.73 7.19
N GLN A 81 -0.02 11.64 6.30
CA GLN A 81 -1.36 12.23 6.21
C GLN A 81 -2.44 11.20 5.91
N ARG A 82 -2.13 10.15 5.14
CA ARG A 82 -3.09 9.09 4.79
C ARG A 82 -3.68 8.39 6.01
N TRP A 83 -2.96 8.30 7.12
CA TRP A 83 -3.45 7.66 8.35
C TRP A 83 -4.51 8.50 9.06
N TYR A 84 -4.35 9.81 9.08
CA TYR A 84 -5.37 10.74 9.58
C TYR A 84 -6.61 10.74 8.69
N ILE A 85 -6.41 10.75 7.37
CA ILE A 85 -7.50 10.64 6.39
C ILE A 85 -8.28 9.34 6.60
N LEU A 86 -7.58 8.21 6.77
CA LEU A 86 -8.17 6.91 7.04
C LEU A 86 -9.00 6.95 8.34
N LYS A 87 -8.44 7.53 9.39
CA LYS A 87 -9.11 7.66 10.69
C LYS A 87 -10.38 8.49 10.59
N GLU A 88 -10.31 9.72 10.06
CA GLU A 88 -11.47 10.61 9.89
C GLU A 88 -12.58 9.93 9.07
N PHE A 89 -12.21 9.24 7.98
CA PHE A 89 -13.15 8.49 7.15
C PHE A 89 -13.82 7.36 7.92
N CYS A 90 -13.06 6.55 8.63
CA CYS A 90 -13.60 5.42 9.39
C CYS A 90 -14.54 5.88 10.52
N GLU A 91 -14.22 7.00 11.18
CA GLU A 91 -15.06 7.59 12.21
C GLU A 91 -16.39 8.12 11.61
N ASP A 92 -16.36 8.85 10.47
CA ASP A 92 -17.56 9.33 9.78
C ASP A 92 -18.48 8.18 9.34
N LYS A 93 -17.88 7.11 8.81
CA LYS A 93 -18.60 5.92 8.35
C LYS A 93 -18.96 4.93 9.45
N LYS A 94 -18.52 5.19 10.69
CA LYS A 94 -18.73 4.32 11.85
C LYS A 94 -18.28 2.88 11.57
N LEU A 95 -17.11 2.73 10.96
CA LEU A 95 -16.51 1.43 10.70
C LEU A 95 -15.90 0.87 12.00
N ASP A 96 -16.07 -0.42 12.24
CA ASP A 96 -15.47 -1.07 13.41
C ASP A 96 -14.02 -1.49 13.17
N ASN A 97 -13.73 -1.93 11.95
CA ASN A 97 -12.42 -2.41 11.50
C ASN A 97 -12.13 -1.92 10.08
N VAL A 98 -10.90 -2.09 9.61
CA VAL A 98 -10.50 -1.65 8.27
C VAL A 98 -9.26 -2.40 7.78
N LEU A 99 -9.27 -2.78 6.50
CA LEU A 99 -8.09 -3.23 5.78
C LEU A 99 -7.63 -2.11 4.82
N TYR A 100 -6.50 -1.48 5.14
CA TYR A 100 -5.83 -0.54 4.25
C TYR A 100 -4.91 -1.30 3.29
N LEU A 101 -4.99 -0.97 2.01
CA LEU A 101 -4.09 -1.52 0.98
C LEU A 101 -3.43 -0.39 0.18
N ASP A 102 -2.14 -0.54 -0.11
CA ASP A 102 -1.47 0.30 -1.09
C ASP A 102 -2.00 -0.01 -2.50
N SER A 103 -2.02 1.00 -3.35
CA SER A 103 -2.64 0.96 -4.67
C SER A 103 -1.91 0.11 -5.71
N ASP A 104 -0.74 -0.39 -5.39
CA ASP A 104 0.11 -1.26 -6.21
C ASP A 104 0.22 -2.70 -5.67
N LEU A 105 -0.81 -3.12 -4.93
CA LEU A 105 -0.90 -4.45 -4.34
C LEU A 105 -2.05 -5.25 -4.97
N LEU A 106 -1.80 -6.53 -5.30
CA LEU A 106 -2.81 -7.51 -5.67
C LEU A 106 -3.06 -8.47 -4.52
N LEU A 107 -4.34 -8.61 -4.11
CA LEU A 107 -4.74 -9.48 -3.01
C LEU A 107 -5.47 -10.72 -3.54
N TYR A 108 -5.06 -11.91 -3.10
CA TYR A 108 -5.57 -13.20 -3.55
C TYR A 108 -6.33 -13.97 -2.47
N CYS A 109 -6.09 -13.71 -1.18
CA CYS A 109 -6.76 -14.41 -0.09
C CYS A 109 -8.20 -13.93 0.11
N ASN A 110 -9.00 -14.75 0.80
CA ASN A 110 -10.30 -14.32 1.32
C ASN A 110 -10.09 -13.43 2.54
N ILE A 111 -10.57 -12.18 2.47
CA ILE A 111 -10.34 -11.15 3.49
C ILE A 111 -10.92 -11.57 4.84
N GLU A 112 -12.19 -11.97 4.87
CA GLU A 112 -12.88 -12.32 6.12
C GLU A 112 -12.20 -13.51 6.82
N GLN A 113 -11.95 -14.59 6.09
CA GLN A 113 -11.32 -15.79 6.66
C GLN A 113 -9.91 -15.54 7.14
N THR A 114 -9.18 -14.66 6.45
CA THR A 114 -7.76 -14.42 6.75
C THR A 114 -7.58 -13.40 7.86
N PHE A 115 -8.24 -12.24 7.78
CA PHE A 115 -7.93 -11.13 8.68
C PHE A 115 -8.62 -11.23 10.04
N HIS A 116 -9.79 -11.86 10.16
CA HIS A 116 -10.40 -12.10 11.47
C HIS A 116 -9.56 -12.96 12.42
N GLN A 117 -8.65 -13.79 11.89
CA GLN A 117 -7.68 -14.52 12.71
C GLN A 117 -6.71 -13.58 13.44
N TYR A 118 -6.59 -12.33 13.00
CA TYR A 118 -5.65 -11.33 13.49
C TYR A 118 -6.29 -10.28 14.43
N ASP A 119 -7.55 -10.46 14.81
CA ASP A 119 -8.30 -9.51 15.66
C ASP A 119 -7.65 -9.26 17.03
N HIS A 120 -6.79 -10.18 17.49
CA HIS A 120 -6.06 -10.07 18.74
C HIS A 120 -4.77 -9.24 18.66
N PHE A 121 -4.36 -8.79 17.46
CA PHE A 121 -3.26 -7.85 17.26
C PHE A 121 -3.78 -6.41 17.21
N ASP A 122 -2.89 -5.43 17.34
CA ASP A 122 -3.26 -4.02 17.17
C ASP A 122 -3.33 -3.65 15.69
N PHE A 123 -2.40 -4.17 14.89
CA PHE A 123 -2.41 -4.02 13.43
C PHE A 123 -1.51 -5.08 12.78
N THR A 124 -1.64 -5.19 11.44
CA THR A 124 -0.72 -6.00 10.63
C THR A 124 0.27 -5.10 9.87
N ILE A 125 1.46 -5.63 9.60
CA ILE A 125 2.55 -4.90 8.95
C ILE A 125 3.45 -5.89 8.21
N SER A 126 4.36 -5.43 7.34
CA SER A 126 5.37 -6.26 6.70
C SER A 126 6.78 -5.83 7.11
N LYS A 127 7.66 -6.80 7.38
CA LYS A 127 9.07 -6.59 7.81
C LYS A 127 9.19 -5.60 8.97
N LYS A 128 8.17 -5.54 9.84
CA LYS A 128 8.08 -4.60 10.96
C LYS A 128 8.18 -3.12 10.56
N LEU A 129 7.91 -2.80 9.30
CA LEU A 129 8.09 -1.47 8.73
C LEU A 129 6.95 -1.05 7.80
N SER A 130 6.66 -1.84 6.78
CA SER A 130 5.83 -1.44 5.65
C SER A 130 4.35 -1.73 5.87
N PRO A 131 3.49 -0.69 5.89
CA PRO A 131 2.05 -0.84 6.11
C PRO A 131 1.24 -0.98 4.81
N HIS A 132 1.84 -1.49 3.72
CA HIS A 132 1.18 -1.62 2.42
C HIS A 132 -0.03 -2.56 2.42
N CYS A 133 -0.13 -3.44 3.41
CA CYS A 133 -1.26 -4.29 3.72
C CYS A 133 -1.50 -4.23 5.23
N CYS A 134 -2.28 -3.25 5.68
CA CYS A 134 -2.42 -2.95 7.10
C CYS A 134 -3.86 -3.13 7.56
N TYR A 135 -4.09 -4.14 8.38
CA TYR A 135 -5.38 -4.40 9.01
C TYR A 135 -5.41 -3.81 10.41
N PHE A 136 -6.41 -3.01 10.69
CA PHE A 136 -6.77 -2.58 12.04
C PHE A 136 -8.07 -3.25 12.45
N PRO A 137 -8.05 -4.20 13.40
CA PRO A 137 -9.25 -4.90 13.85
C PRO A 137 -10.21 -4.02 14.65
N SER A 138 -9.77 -2.80 15.01
CA SER A 138 -10.59 -1.80 15.66
C SER A 138 -10.10 -0.40 15.30
N ILE A 139 -11.03 0.52 15.04
CA ILE A 139 -10.70 1.93 14.77
C ILE A 139 -10.05 2.61 15.97
N SER A 140 -10.32 2.14 17.17
CA SER A 140 -9.62 2.63 18.38
C SER A 140 -8.11 2.37 18.33
N LYS A 141 -7.67 1.28 17.68
CA LYS A 141 -6.25 0.96 17.48
C LYS A 141 -5.60 1.86 16.42
N LEU A 142 -6.30 2.14 15.33
CA LEU A 142 -5.89 3.14 14.34
C LEU A 142 -5.76 4.53 14.98
N LYS A 143 -6.74 4.93 15.83
CA LYS A 143 -6.69 6.19 16.55
C LYS A 143 -5.45 6.30 17.44
N LYS A 144 -5.13 5.27 18.23
CA LYS A 144 -3.92 5.25 19.07
C LYS A 144 -2.64 5.44 18.24
N PHE A 145 -2.56 4.82 17.07
CA PHE A 145 -1.45 5.03 16.15
C PHE A 145 -1.38 6.49 15.65
N CYS A 146 -2.51 7.06 15.22
CA CYS A 146 -2.54 8.47 14.79
C CYS A 146 -2.17 9.44 15.93
N ASP A 147 -2.61 9.16 17.16
CA ASP A 147 -2.26 9.94 18.36
C ASP A 147 -0.77 9.81 18.73
N PHE A 148 -0.11 8.72 18.33
CA PHE A 148 1.32 8.52 18.54
C PHE A 148 2.19 9.31 17.54
N ILE A 149 1.79 9.45 16.28
CA ILE A 149 2.61 10.09 15.23
C ILE A 149 3.13 11.48 15.66
N PRO A 150 2.35 12.40 16.26
CA PRO A 150 2.85 13.70 16.69
C PRO A 150 4.02 13.64 17.69
N LYS A 151 4.09 12.62 18.53
CA LYS A 151 5.21 12.46 19.48
C LYS A 151 6.56 12.41 18.75
N LEU A 152 6.61 11.81 17.56
CA LEU A 152 7.82 11.69 16.76
C LEU A 152 8.41 13.04 16.33
N TYR A 153 7.58 14.08 16.30
CA TYR A 153 7.93 15.43 15.85
C TYR A 153 7.95 16.47 16.98
N LEU A 154 7.48 16.12 18.16
CA LEU A 154 7.40 17.01 19.33
C LEU A 154 8.37 16.60 20.44
N ASP A 155 8.72 15.32 20.57
CA ASP A 155 9.68 14.85 21.58
C ASP A 155 11.12 15.00 21.05
N PRO A 156 11.98 15.75 21.76
CA PRO A 156 13.37 15.97 21.37
C PRO A 156 14.17 14.68 21.14
N ASN A 157 13.90 13.62 21.91
CA ASN A 157 14.62 12.35 21.78
C ASN A 157 14.38 11.68 20.43
N TYR A 158 13.14 11.76 19.89
CA TYR A 158 12.85 11.28 18.55
C TYR A 158 13.49 12.18 17.48
N ILE A 159 13.36 13.51 17.63
CA ILE A 159 13.86 14.47 16.67
C ILE A 159 15.37 14.30 16.49
N ASP A 160 16.14 14.21 17.56
CA ASP A 160 17.62 14.06 17.51
C ASP A 160 18.03 12.78 16.78
N ARG A 161 17.36 11.66 17.07
CA ARG A 161 17.62 10.39 16.39
C ARG A 161 17.26 10.47 14.89
N PHE A 162 16.19 11.15 14.55
CA PHE A 162 15.73 11.26 13.16
C PHE A 162 16.57 12.24 12.35
N LEU A 163 17.05 13.31 12.95
CA LEU A 163 18.04 14.20 12.33
C LEU A 163 19.34 13.46 12.07
N THR A 164 19.81 12.66 13.01
CA THR A 164 20.99 11.81 12.84
C THR A 164 20.82 10.82 11.69
N LYS A 165 19.67 10.12 11.64
CA LYS A 165 19.32 9.22 10.54
C LYS A 165 19.30 9.95 9.20
N HIS A 166 18.66 11.11 9.13
CA HIS A 166 18.57 11.90 7.91
C HIS A 166 19.96 12.36 7.43
N GLN A 167 20.80 12.85 8.35
CA GLN A 167 22.18 13.22 8.03
C GLN A 167 22.98 12.03 7.51
N TYR A 168 22.79 10.85 8.07
CA TYR A 168 23.41 9.61 7.58
C TYR A 168 22.98 9.29 6.14
N HIS A 169 21.67 9.40 5.81
CA HIS A 169 21.17 9.19 4.46
C HIS A 169 21.77 10.20 3.47
N LEU A 170 21.83 11.48 3.85
CA LEU A 170 22.43 12.53 3.01
C LEU A 170 23.92 12.27 2.74
N THR A 171 24.69 11.93 3.79
CA THR A 171 26.13 11.70 3.68
C THR A 171 26.47 10.48 2.82
N ASN A 172 25.64 9.44 2.86
CA ASN A 172 25.86 8.17 2.15
C ASN A 172 25.09 8.07 0.83
N ASN A 173 24.43 9.12 0.37
CA ASN A 173 23.59 9.16 -0.83
C ASN A 173 22.53 8.03 -0.84
N LEU A 174 21.91 7.76 0.32
CA LEU A 174 20.86 6.76 0.46
C LEU A 174 19.48 7.38 0.23
N ASN A 175 18.60 6.67 -0.47
CA ASN A 175 17.22 7.07 -0.62
C ASN A 175 16.42 6.83 0.68
N GLY A 176 15.38 7.64 0.91
CA GLY A 176 14.50 7.52 2.05
C GLY A 176 14.93 8.36 3.26
N GLY A 177 14.43 8.00 4.42
CA GLY A 177 14.63 8.74 5.67
C GLY A 177 13.54 8.44 6.68
N VAL A 178 12.91 9.50 7.22
CA VAL A 178 11.79 9.40 8.14
C VAL A 178 10.48 9.49 7.37
N CYS A 179 9.71 8.42 7.41
CA CYS A 179 8.39 8.27 6.79
C CYS A 179 7.45 7.52 7.74
N ASP A 180 6.23 7.23 7.29
CA ASP A 180 5.26 6.48 8.08
C ASP A 180 5.75 5.07 8.47
N MET A 181 6.58 4.42 7.65
CA MET A 181 7.25 3.18 8.03
C MET A 181 8.11 3.36 9.29
N THR A 182 8.76 4.51 9.44
CA THR A 182 9.48 4.85 10.68
C THR A 182 8.52 4.98 11.85
N ALA A 183 7.34 5.61 11.64
CA ALA A 183 6.34 5.74 12.69
C ALA A 183 5.82 4.36 13.16
N PHE A 184 5.50 3.46 12.25
CA PHE A 184 5.08 2.09 12.60
C PHE A 184 6.18 1.33 13.36
N ASN A 185 7.44 1.46 12.92
CA ASN A 185 8.56 0.81 13.61
C ASN A 185 8.76 1.34 15.04
N GLU A 186 8.62 2.65 15.25
CA GLU A 186 8.72 3.23 16.59
C GLU A 186 7.49 2.88 17.44
N TYR A 187 6.29 2.89 16.86
CA TYR A 187 5.05 2.56 17.58
C TYR A 187 5.04 1.13 18.13
N GLN A 188 5.59 0.17 17.39
CA GLN A 188 5.72 -1.22 17.85
C GLN A 188 6.61 -1.38 19.10
N LYS A 189 7.43 -0.37 19.42
CA LYS A 189 8.30 -0.38 20.62
C LYS A 189 7.60 0.16 21.85
N GLU A 190 6.42 0.80 21.68
CA GLU A 190 5.60 1.23 22.81
C GLU A 190 5.09 0.02 23.59
N GLN A 191 4.95 0.18 24.90
CA GLN A 191 4.44 -0.86 25.76
C GLN A 191 3.03 -1.27 25.33
N ASP A 192 2.77 -2.57 25.35
CA ASP A 192 1.47 -3.19 25.04
C ASP A 192 1.01 -3.12 23.56
N VAL A 193 1.87 -2.68 22.62
CA VAL A 193 1.54 -2.72 21.18
C VAL A 193 1.92 -4.09 20.59
N LYS A 194 0.94 -4.75 19.99
CA LYS A 194 1.09 -6.07 19.33
C LYS A 194 0.89 -5.94 17.82
N ALA A 195 1.95 -5.93 17.06
CA ALA A 195 1.90 -5.97 15.60
C ALA A 195 2.13 -7.39 15.07
N LEU A 196 1.39 -7.78 14.04
CA LEU A 196 1.64 -9.03 13.31
C LEU A 196 2.46 -8.73 12.05
N ASP A 197 3.60 -9.38 11.91
CA ASP A 197 4.41 -9.31 10.70
C ASP A 197 3.90 -10.31 9.65
N LEU A 198 3.22 -9.81 8.62
CA LEU A 198 2.65 -10.59 7.53
C LEU A 198 3.69 -11.17 6.58
N SER A 199 4.93 -10.65 6.58
CA SER A 199 6.02 -11.14 5.73
C SER A 199 6.66 -12.44 6.24
N LEU A 200 6.24 -12.92 7.39
CA LEU A 200 6.68 -14.21 7.92
C LEU A 200 5.85 -15.35 7.33
N ILE A 201 6.52 -16.40 6.87
CA ILE A 201 5.85 -17.60 6.37
C ILE A 201 5.12 -18.28 7.53
N THR A 202 3.80 -18.42 7.40
CA THR A 202 2.95 -19.11 8.37
C THR A 202 2.02 -20.07 7.63
N ASN A 203 1.98 -21.34 8.04
CA ASN A 203 1.16 -22.37 7.40
C ASN A 203 1.37 -22.50 5.87
N ASN A 204 2.61 -22.36 5.41
CA ASN A 204 2.99 -22.34 3.99
C ASN A 204 2.33 -21.17 3.19
N GLU A 205 2.00 -20.09 3.85
CA GLU A 205 1.45 -18.87 3.26
C GLU A 205 2.29 -17.66 3.65
N ILE A 206 2.29 -16.63 2.79
CA ILE A 206 2.99 -15.36 2.99
C ILE A 206 2.22 -14.21 2.35
N PHE A 207 2.38 -13.01 2.90
CA PHE A 207 2.04 -11.76 2.22
C PHE A 207 3.36 -11.14 1.71
N ASP A 208 3.40 -10.89 0.41
CA ASP A 208 4.60 -10.36 -0.23
C ASP A 208 4.89 -8.94 0.25
N ASP A 209 6.13 -8.69 0.68
CA ASP A 209 6.56 -7.34 1.02
C ASP A 209 6.93 -6.53 -0.23
N ASN A 210 7.66 -7.16 -1.16
CA ASN A 210 8.06 -6.54 -2.42
C ASN A 210 8.46 -7.62 -3.42
N ILE A 211 7.79 -7.67 -4.57
CA ILE A 211 8.07 -8.68 -5.60
C ILE A 211 9.50 -8.58 -6.20
N ASN A 212 10.15 -7.42 -6.05
CA ASN A 212 11.53 -7.20 -6.50
C ASN A 212 12.58 -7.79 -5.55
N ASP A 213 12.22 -8.09 -4.30
CA ASP A 213 13.14 -8.61 -3.30
C ASP A 213 13.04 -10.13 -3.24
N ALA A 214 14.17 -10.81 -3.10
CA ALA A 214 14.20 -12.28 -3.08
C ALA A 214 13.45 -12.85 -1.87
N ASP A 215 13.68 -12.33 -0.65
CA ASP A 215 13.04 -12.77 0.60
C ASP A 215 13.07 -14.29 0.80
N GLY A 216 14.15 -14.95 0.39
CA GLY A 216 14.28 -16.41 0.44
C GLY A 216 13.65 -17.14 -0.75
N PHE A 217 13.09 -16.47 -1.74
CA PHE A 217 12.49 -17.06 -2.94
C PHE A 217 13.41 -17.00 -4.17
N GLU A 218 13.13 -17.85 -5.15
CA GLU A 218 13.80 -17.79 -6.44
C GLU A 218 13.38 -16.52 -7.20
N MET A 219 14.36 -15.96 -7.93
CA MET A 219 14.16 -14.75 -8.75
C MET A 219 14.31 -15.08 -10.23
N LYS A 220 13.50 -14.41 -11.06
CA LYS A 220 13.62 -14.42 -12.51
C LYS A 220 13.34 -13.02 -13.06
N ASP A 221 14.21 -12.51 -13.90
CA ASP A 221 14.07 -11.19 -14.54
C ASP A 221 13.85 -10.02 -13.54
N GLY A 222 14.48 -10.12 -12.35
CA GLY A 222 14.46 -9.11 -11.31
C GLY A 222 13.22 -9.12 -10.41
N ILE A 223 12.34 -10.13 -10.52
CA ILE A 223 11.18 -10.34 -9.67
C ILE A 223 11.12 -11.78 -9.16
N LYS A 224 10.32 -12.05 -8.11
CA LYS A 224 10.11 -13.41 -7.62
C LYS A 224 9.57 -14.33 -8.72
N SER A 225 10.18 -15.52 -8.86
CA SER A 225 9.73 -16.55 -9.81
C SER A 225 8.54 -17.29 -9.23
N LEU A 226 7.35 -17.01 -9.75
CA LEU A 226 6.10 -17.52 -9.21
C LEU A 226 5.37 -18.41 -10.23
N LEU A 227 4.73 -19.47 -9.73
CA LEU A 227 3.86 -20.35 -10.50
C LEU A 227 2.40 -20.08 -10.13
N PHE A 228 1.55 -19.91 -11.15
CA PHE A 228 0.11 -19.77 -10.95
C PHE A 228 -0.57 -21.16 -10.94
N ASP A 229 -1.34 -21.43 -9.90
CA ASP A 229 -2.10 -22.67 -9.77
C ASP A 229 -3.36 -22.44 -8.93
N LYS A 230 -4.51 -22.89 -9.42
CA LYS A 230 -5.82 -22.87 -8.72
C LYS A 230 -6.19 -21.50 -8.11
N GLY A 231 -5.91 -20.42 -8.84
CA GLY A 231 -6.26 -19.06 -8.41
C GLY A 231 -5.24 -18.34 -7.52
N TYR A 232 -4.13 -18.99 -7.21
CA TYR A 232 -3.07 -18.44 -6.36
C TYR A 232 -1.70 -18.47 -7.04
N TYR A 233 -0.81 -17.61 -6.60
CA TYR A 233 0.60 -17.65 -6.95
C TYR A 233 1.40 -18.37 -5.85
N TYR A 234 2.40 -19.13 -6.29
CA TYR A 234 3.27 -19.90 -5.41
C TYR A 234 4.74 -19.66 -5.78
N GLY A 235 5.57 -19.46 -4.77
CA GLY A 235 7.03 -19.43 -4.90
C GLY A 235 7.67 -20.61 -4.20
N THR A 236 8.88 -20.99 -4.63
CA THR A 236 9.69 -21.98 -3.94
C THR A 236 10.62 -21.28 -2.95
N ASN A 237 10.51 -21.61 -1.67
CA ASN A 237 11.47 -21.16 -0.66
C ASN A 237 12.80 -21.87 -0.89
N LYS A 238 13.89 -21.12 -1.06
CA LYS A 238 15.22 -21.67 -1.41
C LYS A 238 15.86 -22.50 -0.30
N GLU A 239 15.54 -22.17 0.96
CA GLU A 239 16.14 -22.84 2.11
C GLU A 239 15.48 -24.20 2.38
N THR A 240 14.14 -24.24 2.26
CA THR A 240 13.37 -25.43 2.61
C THR A 240 12.92 -26.25 1.41
N GLY A 241 12.98 -25.71 0.20
CA GLY A 241 12.41 -26.29 -1.02
C GLY A 241 10.87 -26.31 -1.03
N GLN A 242 10.22 -25.75 -0.02
CA GLN A 242 8.76 -25.78 0.11
C GLN A 242 8.09 -24.80 -0.84
N ARG A 243 6.93 -25.20 -1.34
CA ARG A 243 6.04 -24.38 -2.12
C ARG A 243 5.19 -23.50 -1.17
N ILE A 244 5.34 -22.19 -1.26
CA ILE A 244 4.67 -21.20 -0.40
C ILE A 244 3.62 -20.45 -1.22
N LYS A 245 2.39 -20.36 -0.70
CA LYS A 245 1.29 -19.59 -1.29
C LYS A 245 1.41 -18.11 -0.97
N PHE A 246 1.24 -17.26 -1.96
CA PHE A 246 1.21 -15.81 -1.79
C PHE A 246 -0.23 -15.31 -1.63
N ASN A 247 -0.52 -14.70 -0.48
CA ASN A 247 -1.80 -14.06 -0.19
C ASN A 247 -1.91 -12.67 -0.82
N THR A 248 -0.77 -12.01 -1.02
CA THR A 248 -0.64 -10.74 -1.76
C THR A 248 0.60 -10.76 -2.63
N LEU A 249 0.63 -9.90 -3.65
CA LEU A 249 1.84 -9.49 -4.37
C LEU A 249 1.92 -7.96 -4.38
N HIS A 250 3.06 -7.41 -3.95
CA HIS A 250 3.28 -5.97 -3.86
C HIS A 250 4.28 -5.51 -4.93
N PHE A 251 3.84 -4.60 -5.79
CA PHE A 251 4.57 -4.15 -6.97
C PHE A 251 5.23 -2.79 -6.75
N GLN A 252 6.16 -2.73 -5.81
CA GLN A 252 6.84 -1.48 -5.45
C GLN A 252 7.75 -0.96 -6.57
N GLY A 253 7.78 0.35 -6.74
CA GLY A 253 8.70 1.02 -7.68
C GLY A 253 8.55 0.53 -9.13
N PRO A 254 9.66 0.12 -9.79
CA PRO A 254 9.66 -0.31 -11.19
C PRO A 254 8.81 -1.55 -11.49
N ALA A 255 8.51 -2.39 -10.48
CA ALA A 255 7.70 -3.59 -10.67
C ALA A 255 6.24 -3.28 -11.02
N LYS A 256 5.74 -2.06 -10.77
CA LYS A 256 4.37 -1.65 -11.14
C LYS A 256 4.02 -1.97 -12.59
N LYS A 257 4.99 -1.90 -13.50
CA LYS A 257 4.80 -2.27 -14.92
C LYS A 257 4.37 -3.73 -15.13
N ASN A 258 4.69 -4.60 -14.17
CA ASN A 258 4.42 -6.03 -14.26
C ASN A 258 3.08 -6.44 -13.60
N ILE A 259 2.40 -5.54 -12.90
CA ILE A 259 1.17 -5.85 -12.13
C ILE A 259 0.10 -6.53 -13.00
N ALA A 260 0.00 -6.14 -14.27
CA ALA A 260 -0.94 -6.69 -15.22
C ALA A 260 -0.74 -8.20 -15.51
N ASP A 261 0.48 -8.71 -15.34
CA ASP A 261 0.82 -10.11 -15.59
C ASP A 261 0.32 -11.05 -14.48
N TYR A 262 0.04 -10.48 -13.31
CA TYR A 262 -0.40 -11.19 -12.12
C TYR A 262 -1.88 -10.96 -11.77
N TYR A 263 -2.55 -10.11 -12.54
CA TYR A 263 -3.97 -9.81 -12.37
C TYR A 263 -4.85 -10.98 -12.85
N LEU A 264 -5.88 -11.35 -12.09
CA LEU A 264 -6.73 -12.50 -12.37
C LEU A 264 -7.89 -12.22 -13.34
N GLY A 265 -8.18 -10.96 -13.67
CA GLY A 265 -9.31 -10.59 -14.50
C GLY A 265 -9.20 -11.03 -15.95
N SER A 266 -10.34 -11.35 -16.58
CA SER A 266 -10.43 -11.81 -17.96
C SER A 266 -10.21 -10.71 -19.01
N ASP A 267 -10.44 -9.45 -18.64
CA ASP A 267 -10.30 -8.26 -19.51
C ASP A 267 -8.90 -7.67 -19.49
N PHE A 268 -7.98 -8.27 -18.74
CA PHE A 268 -6.60 -7.78 -18.57
C PHE A 268 -5.87 -7.55 -19.91
N LYS A 269 -6.15 -8.34 -20.96
CA LYS A 269 -5.49 -8.19 -22.25
C LYS A 269 -5.79 -6.85 -22.94
N LYS A 270 -7.01 -6.33 -22.79
CA LYS A 270 -7.39 -5.02 -23.34
C LYS A 270 -6.75 -3.90 -22.52
N ILE A 271 -6.86 -4.00 -21.19
CA ILE A 271 -6.27 -3.05 -20.24
C ILE A 271 -4.75 -3.05 -20.42
N LYS A 272 -4.10 -4.22 -20.44
CA LYS A 272 -2.65 -4.36 -20.65
C LYS A 272 -2.17 -3.68 -21.94
N ARG A 273 -2.83 -3.94 -23.08
CA ARG A 273 -2.46 -3.31 -24.36
C ARG A 273 -2.57 -1.79 -24.29
N LYS A 274 -3.65 -1.28 -23.71
CA LYS A 274 -3.87 0.15 -23.57
C LYS A 274 -2.81 0.78 -22.66
N LEU A 275 -2.51 0.16 -21.52
CA LEU A 275 -1.50 0.65 -20.59
C LEU A 275 -0.08 0.59 -21.14
N HIS A 276 0.27 -0.47 -21.88
CA HIS A 276 1.56 -0.51 -22.59
C HIS A 276 1.68 0.63 -23.60
N PHE A 277 0.60 0.92 -24.32
CA PHE A 277 0.56 2.03 -25.27
C PHE A 277 0.67 3.39 -24.55
N GLU A 278 0.00 3.56 -23.41
CA GLU A 278 0.08 4.77 -22.59
C GLU A 278 1.47 4.95 -21.95
N CYS A 279 2.08 3.88 -21.44
CA CYS A 279 3.47 3.90 -20.98
C CYS A 279 4.43 4.30 -22.12
N PHE A 280 4.23 3.78 -23.32
CA PHE A 280 5.00 4.17 -24.49
C PHE A 280 4.82 5.67 -24.80
N LEU A 281 3.59 6.18 -24.80
CA LEU A 281 3.30 7.61 -25.03
C LEU A 281 3.90 8.49 -23.94
N ASN A 282 3.80 8.10 -22.66
CA ASN A 282 4.34 8.85 -21.54
C ASN A 282 5.87 8.94 -21.55
N ASN A 283 6.52 7.90 -22.05
CA ASN A 283 7.98 7.89 -22.24
C ASN A 283 8.43 8.70 -23.47
N ASN A 284 7.48 9.20 -24.27
CA ASN A 284 7.76 9.95 -25.48
C ASN A 284 6.99 11.26 -25.48
N LEU A 285 7.60 12.32 -24.89
CA LEU A 285 6.95 13.60 -24.60
C LEU A 285 6.28 14.26 -25.84
N PHE A 286 6.85 14.05 -27.02
CA PHE A 286 6.29 14.54 -28.28
C PHE A 286 5.00 13.78 -28.64
N LEU A 287 5.03 12.46 -28.62
CA LEU A 287 3.87 11.61 -28.93
C LEU A 287 2.75 11.78 -27.91
N PHE A 288 3.09 11.96 -26.63
CA PHE A 288 2.14 12.29 -25.57
C PHE A 288 1.37 13.58 -25.87
N LYS A 289 2.09 14.65 -26.23
CA LYS A 289 1.47 15.95 -26.59
C LYS A 289 0.57 15.83 -27.83
N VAL A 290 0.98 15.05 -28.82
CA VAL A 290 0.19 14.79 -30.05
C VAL A 290 -1.07 14.00 -29.70
N ALA A 291 -0.96 12.88 -28.97
CA ALA A 291 -2.09 12.06 -28.56
C ALA A 291 -3.14 12.88 -27.77
N ARG A 292 -2.68 13.74 -26.86
CA ARG A 292 -3.56 14.62 -26.09
C ARG A 292 -4.27 15.67 -26.95
N ARG A 293 -3.59 16.21 -27.96
CA ARG A 293 -4.20 17.14 -28.93
C ARG A 293 -5.23 16.45 -29.83
N LEU A 294 -5.06 15.16 -30.11
CA LEU A 294 -5.99 14.34 -30.89
C LEU A 294 -7.14 13.78 -30.03
N GLY A 295 -7.25 14.20 -28.77
CA GLY A 295 -8.36 13.79 -27.88
C GLY A 295 -8.22 12.38 -27.30
N TYR A 296 -7.01 11.78 -27.34
CA TYR A 296 -6.79 10.48 -26.67
C TYR A 296 -6.98 10.62 -25.16
N LYS A 297 -7.90 9.82 -24.62
CA LYS A 297 -8.15 9.75 -23.17
C LYS A 297 -7.26 8.67 -22.57
N PHE A 298 -6.25 9.12 -21.82
CA PHE A 298 -5.40 8.23 -21.04
C PHE A 298 -6.20 7.58 -19.89
N TYR A 299 -5.78 6.40 -19.46
CA TYR A 299 -6.32 5.73 -18.27
C TYR A 299 -5.78 6.35 -17.01
#